data_ba0b5629b95c2afaeadc06a5bec5c2c7
#
_entry.id   ba0b5629b95c2afaeadc06a5bec5c2c7
#
_cell.length_a   1.000
_cell.length_b   1.000
_cell.length_c   1.000
_cell.angle_alpha   90.00
_cell.angle_beta   90.00
_cell.angle_gamma   90.00
#
_symmetry.space_group_name_H-M   'P 1'
#
loop_
_entity.id
_entity.type
_entity.pdbx_description
1 polymer ?
#
loop_
_entity_poly.entity_id
_entity_poly.type
_entity_poly.pdbx_seq_one_letter_code
_entity_poly.pdbx_strand_id
1 'polypeptide(L)'
;MTYIYYISYFVKIMNEKNSFGLDICFGEKNNPFELFKEWFDEAKKTELNDPNAVALGTSDDRGYTSVRMVLLKDFNETGFVFYTNFNSAKGSAIKKNPNISMCFHWKSLLRQIRIEGAAEQVSDTEADEYYSSRKYESRIGAWASNQSSEISNRKELTDSIRNFKSKYPEQNNVPRPKHWSGWRLKPRSVEFWLDGEFRIHERLKYLSLIHISEPTR
;
A
#
# COMPACT_ATOMS: atom_id res chain seq x y z
N MET A 1 -6.85 29.20 14.13
CA MET A 1 -8.17 28.55 14.37
C MET A 1 -8.27 27.40 13.40
N THR A 2 -8.35 26.17 13.91
CA THR A 2 -8.37 24.95 13.08
C THR A 2 -9.83 24.55 12.93
N TYR A 3 -10.38 24.60 11.72
CA TYR A 3 -11.73 24.11 11.45
C TYR A 3 -11.67 22.59 11.33
N ILE A 4 -12.44 21.90 12.18
CA ILE A 4 -12.60 20.45 12.16
C ILE A 4 -13.96 20.15 11.54
N TYR A 5 -14.00 19.56 10.36
CA TYR A 5 -15.23 19.06 9.75
C TYR A 5 -15.38 17.57 10.01
N TYR A 6 -16.48 17.18 10.69
CA TYR A 6 -16.80 15.79 10.98
C TYR A 6 -17.66 15.20 9.88
N ILE A 7 -17.16 14.19 9.15
CA ILE A 7 -18.00 13.37 8.28
C ILE A 7 -17.56 11.91 8.35
N SER A 8 -18.47 11.10 8.73
CA SER A 8 -18.62 9.64 8.83
C SER A 8 -17.50 8.79 9.44
N TYR A 9 -16.25 8.84 9.09
CA TYR A 9 -15.17 8.03 9.68
C TYR A 9 -13.81 8.73 9.69
N PHE A 10 -13.70 9.88 9.05
CA PHE A 10 -12.46 10.66 8.99
C PHE A 10 -12.71 12.13 9.34
N VAL A 11 -11.74 12.71 10.04
CA VAL A 11 -11.69 14.16 10.31
C VAL A 11 -10.71 14.78 9.32
N LYS A 12 -11.14 15.81 8.61
CA LYS A 12 -10.29 16.62 7.75
C LYS A 12 -9.64 17.72 8.60
N ILE A 13 -8.32 17.71 8.68
CA ILE A 13 -7.55 18.78 9.32
C ILE A 13 -6.98 19.65 8.21
N MET A 14 -7.50 20.87 8.09
CA MET A 14 -6.98 21.87 7.16
C MET A 14 -6.01 22.80 7.89
N ASN A 15 -4.91 23.12 7.24
CA ASN A 15 -3.97 24.12 7.74
C ASN A 15 -4.47 25.52 7.29
N GLU A 16 -4.69 26.44 8.22
CA GLU A 16 -5.36 27.74 7.98
C GLU A 16 -4.59 28.72 7.10
N LYS A 17 -3.39 28.38 6.64
CA LYS A 17 -2.54 29.30 5.90
C LYS A 17 -2.39 28.92 4.43
N ASN A 18 -3.51 28.87 3.72
CA ASN A 18 -3.45 28.52 2.31
C ASN A 18 -4.02 29.58 1.41
N SER A 19 -3.18 30.51 1.04
CA SER A 19 -3.57 31.64 0.18
C SER A 19 -2.90 31.62 -1.20
N PHE A 20 -2.17 30.56 -1.55
CA PHE A 20 -1.44 30.49 -2.83
C PHE A 20 -2.25 29.88 -3.99
N GLY A 21 -3.54 29.61 -3.81
CA GLY A 21 -4.42 29.09 -4.86
C GLY A 21 -4.18 27.64 -5.27
N LEU A 22 -3.44 26.89 -4.44
CA LEU A 22 -3.13 25.47 -4.67
C LEU A 22 -4.20 24.53 -4.12
N ASP A 23 -5.16 25.04 -3.38
CA ASP A 23 -6.29 24.30 -2.76
C ASP A 23 -7.14 23.54 -3.75
N ILE A 24 -7.16 23.98 -5.01
CA ILE A 24 -7.94 23.33 -6.08
C ILE A 24 -7.59 21.86 -6.24
N CYS A 25 -6.32 21.48 -5.98
CA CYS A 25 -5.88 20.09 -6.08
C CYS A 25 -6.45 19.20 -5.00
N PHE A 26 -6.84 19.75 -3.85
CA PHE A 26 -7.40 18.96 -2.75
C PHE A 26 -8.92 18.83 -2.86
N GLY A 27 -9.60 19.77 -3.53
CA GLY A 27 -11.05 19.81 -3.63
C GLY A 27 -11.75 19.79 -2.27
N GLU A 28 -13.07 19.88 -2.28
CA GLU A 28 -13.90 19.74 -1.08
C GLU A 28 -14.27 18.25 -0.83
N LYS A 29 -13.28 17.36 -0.79
CA LYS A 29 -13.53 15.94 -0.52
C LYS A 29 -13.51 15.66 0.97
N ASN A 30 -14.54 15.02 1.44
CA ASN A 30 -14.65 14.58 2.83
C ASN A 30 -14.14 13.16 3.04
N ASN A 31 -14.03 12.38 1.94
CA ASN A 31 -13.55 11.01 1.93
C ASN A 31 -12.15 10.95 1.31
N PRO A 32 -11.10 10.54 2.06
CA PRO A 32 -9.75 10.44 1.53
C PRO A 32 -9.61 9.43 0.38
N PHE A 33 -10.49 8.44 0.28
CA PHE A 33 -10.46 7.47 -0.81
C PHE A 33 -10.92 8.07 -2.14
N GLU A 34 -11.85 9.02 -2.11
CA GLU A 34 -12.25 9.76 -3.31
C GLU A 34 -11.11 10.63 -3.83
N LEU A 35 -10.45 11.39 -2.93
CA LEU A 35 -9.29 12.20 -3.31
C LEU A 35 -8.12 11.34 -3.77
N PHE A 36 -7.87 10.21 -3.10
CA PHE A 36 -6.87 9.25 -3.54
C PHE A 36 -7.16 8.74 -4.96
N LYS A 37 -8.41 8.37 -5.23
CA LYS A 37 -8.84 7.90 -6.54
C LYS A 37 -8.59 8.95 -7.63
N GLU A 38 -8.95 10.19 -7.41
CA GLU A 38 -8.72 11.28 -8.37
C GLU A 38 -7.22 11.45 -8.66
N TRP A 39 -6.41 11.57 -7.63
CA TRP A 39 -4.96 11.73 -7.79
C TRP A 39 -4.30 10.51 -8.43
N PHE A 40 -4.77 9.32 -8.10
CA PHE A 40 -4.28 8.08 -8.70
C PHE A 40 -4.67 7.94 -10.18
N ASP A 41 -5.88 8.35 -10.54
CA ASP A 41 -6.32 8.35 -11.94
C ASP A 41 -5.54 9.36 -12.80
N GLU A 42 -5.13 10.50 -12.22
CA GLU A 42 -4.19 11.41 -12.87
C GLU A 42 -2.78 10.80 -12.98
N ALA A 43 -2.28 10.18 -11.92
CA ALA A 43 -0.98 9.53 -11.92
C ALA A 43 -0.88 8.42 -12.97
N LYS A 44 -1.94 7.65 -13.20
CA LYS A 44 -2.01 6.65 -14.27
C LYS A 44 -1.80 7.23 -15.67
N LYS A 45 -2.10 8.50 -15.86
CA LYS A 45 -1.96 9.18 -17.16
C LYS A 45 -0.60 9.86 -17.33
N THR A 46 0.06 10.22 -16.23
CA THR A 46 1.23 11.09 -16.24
C THR A 46 2.52 10.42 -15.78
N GLU A 47 2.44 9.42 -14.88
CA GLU A 47 3.62 8.69 -14.44
C GLU A 47 4.13 7.76 -15.55
N LEU A 48 5.44 7.77 -15.77
CA LEU A 48 6.09 6.99 -16.83
C LEU A 48 5.93 5.48 -16.59
N ASN A 49 6.03 5.02 -15.33
CA ASN A 49 5.97 3.62 -14.94
C ASN A 49 5.26 3.46 -13.60
N ASP A 50 4.57 2.35 -13.44
CA ASP A 50 4.02 1.84 -12.16
C ASP A 50 3.44 2.92 -11.23
N PRO A 51 2.40 3.66 -11.63
CA PRO A 51 1.76 4.68 -10.77
C PRO A 51 1.25 4.09 -9.45
N ASN A 52 1.05 2.77 -9.41
CA ASN A 52 0.65 2.00 -8.24
C ASN A 52 1.83 1.49 -7.39
N ALA A 53 3.08 1.82 -7.76
CA ALA A 53 4.23 1.51 -6.91
C ALA A 53 4.21 2.38 -5.65
N VAL A 54 4.39 1.74 -4.50
CA VAL A 54 4.34 2.40 -3.20
C VAL A 54 5.48 1.93 -2.30
N ALA A 55 6.15 2.86 -1.64
CA ALA A 55 7.11 2.55 -0.59
C ALA A 55 6.37 2.07 0.65
N LEU A 56 6.61 0.82 1.05
CA LEU A 56 6.03 0.19 2.23
C LEU A 56 7.04 0.19 3.37
N GLY A 57 6.74 0.92 4.43
CA GLY A 57 7.45 0.89 5.70
C GLY A 57 6.89 -0.17 6.63
N THR A 58 7.77 -0.97 7.22
CA THR A 58 7.43 -1.97 8.26
C THR A 58 8.42 -1.85 9.41
N SER A 59 8.00 -2.23 10.60
CA SER A 59 8.85 -2.34 11.76
C SER A 59 8.72 -3.74 12.36
N ASP A 60 9.82 -4.32 12.83
CA ASP A 60 9.75 -5.60 13.55
C ASP A 60 9.35 -5.39 15.03
N ASP A 61 9.28 -6.48 15.78
CA ASP A 61 8.94 -6.51 17.21
C ASP A 61 9.99 -5.80 18.10
N ARG A 62 11.20 -5.55 17.59
CA ARG A 62 12.27 -4.81 18.27
C ARG A 62 12.33 -3.33 17.87
N GLY A 63 11.44 -2.89 16.97
CA GLY A 63 11.40 -1.52 16.48
C GLY A 63 12.34 -1.22 15.29
N TYR A 64 13.05 -2.22 14.75
CA TYR A 64 13.86 -1.99 13.54
C TYR A 64 12.96 -1.76 12.33
N THR A 65 13.18 -0.65 11.67
CA THR A 65 12.39 -0.24 10.50
C THR A 65 13.05 -0.66 9.20
N SER A 66 12.23 -0.94 8.21
CA SER A 66 12.68 -1.35 6.87
C SER A 66 11.68 -0.87 5.82
N VAL A 67 12.18 -0.41 4.66
CA VAL A 67 11.36 0.11 3.54
C VAL A 67 11.67 -0.66 2.26
N ARG A 68 10.64 -0.90 1.46
CA ARG A 68 10.76 -1.49 0.09
C ARG A 68 9.58 -1.07 -0.76
N MET A 69 9.73 -1.21 -2.07
CA MET A 69 8.60 -0.99 -2.98
C MET A 69 7.69 -2.23 -3.02
N VAL A 70 6.39 -1.98 -3.04
CA VAL A 70 5.34 -2.95 -3.38
C VAL A 70 4.37 -2.31 -4.36
N LEU A 71 3.47 -3.10 -4.95
CA LEU A 71 2.45 -2.58 -5.85
C LEU A 71 1.09 -2.58 -5.16
N LEU A 72 0.44 -1.43 -5.09
CA LEU A 72 -0.98 -1.35 -4.73
C LEU A 72 -1.79 -2.14 -5.76
N LYS A 73 -2.69 -3.00 -5.30
CA LYS A 73 -3.52 -3.85 -6.18
C LYS A 73 -4.99 -3.54 -6.11
N ASP A 74 -5.45 -3.08 -4.96
CA ASP A 74 -6.81 -2.63 -4.76
C ASP A 74 -6.86 -1.58 -3.66
N PHE A 75 -7.88 -0.73 -3.67
CA PHE A 75 -8.21 0.19 -2.59
C PHE A 75 -9.70 0.50 -2.59
N ASN A 76 -10.25 0.60 -1.43
CA ASN A 76 -11.63 1.01 -1.18
C ASN A 76 -11.75 1.57 0.25
N GLU A 77 -12.96 1.88 0.69
CA GLU A 77 -13.19 2.45 2.03
C GLU A 77 -12.72 1.56 3.19
N THR A 78 -12.44 0.27 2.93
CA THR A 78 -11.88 -0.64 3.93
C THR A 78 -10.36 -0.59 4.01
N GLY A 79 -9.66 0.00 3.02
CA GLY A 79 -8.21 0.18 3.03
C GLY A 79 -7.51 -0.07 1.70
N PHE A 80 -6.19 -0.24 1.77
CA PHE A 80 -5.26 -0.35 0.66
C PHE A 80 -4.62 -1.73 0.63
N VAL A 81 -4.73 -2.46 -0.49
CA VAL A 81 -4.35 -3.88 -0.59
C VAL A 81 -3.07 -4.07 -1.42
N PHE A 82 -2.15 -4.86 -0.89
CA PHE A 82 -1.00 -5.38 -1.62
C PHE A 82 -0.80 -6.86 -1.31
N TYR A 83 -0.18 -7.59 -2.24
CA TYR A 83 0.04 -9.03 -2.10
C TYR A 83 1.53 -9.33 -2.00
N THR A 84 1.88 -10.31 -1.18
CA THR A 84 3.28 -10.69 -0.95
C THR A 84 3.41 -12.13 -0.43
N ASN A 85 4.65 -12.61 -0.37
CA ASN A 85 5.00 -13.82 0.36
C ASN A 85 5.06 -13.49 1.87
N PHE A 86 4.26 -14.19 2.67
CA PHE A 86 4.16 -14.01 4.13
C PHE A 86 5.41 -14.46 4.89
N ASN A 87 6.24 -15.30 4.27
CA ASN A 87 7.52 -15.73 4.83
C ASN A 87 8.67 -14.77 4.47
N SER A 88 8.42 -13.75 3.66
CA SER A 88 9.42 -12.71 3.38
C SER A 88 9.70 -11.85 4.62
N ALA A 89 10.82 -11.12 4.61
CA ALA A 89 11.18 -10.21 5.70
C ALA A 89 10.05 -9.23 6.07
N LYS A 90 9.37 -8.63 5.04
CA LYS A 90 8.21 -7.75 5.29
C LYS A 90 7.01 -8.51 5.85
N GLY A 91 6.70 -9.69 5.31
CA GLY A 91 5.58 -10.52 5.80
C GLY A 91 5.77 -10.93 7.25
N SER A 92 6.98 -11.34 7.62
CA SER A 92 7.34 -11.70 9.00
C SER A 92 7.29 -10.49 9.94
N ALA A 93 7.75 -9.32 9.50
CA ALA A 93 7.67 -8.10 10.27
C ALA A 93 6.21 -7.69 10.55
N ILE A 94 5.34 -7.70 9.52
CA ILE A 94 3.92 -7.35 9.65
C ILE A 94 3.18 -8.30 10.60
N LYS A 95 3.47 -9.60 10.55
CA LYS A 95 2.87 -10.57 11.48
C LYS A 95 3.18 -10.28 12.95
N LYS A 96 4.36 -9.73 13.24
CA LYS A 96 4.79 -9.37 14.59
C LYS A 96 4.34 -7.97 15.01
N ASN A 97 4.38 -7.04 14.07
CA ASN A 97 3.96 -5.65 14.27
C ASN A 97 3.12 -5.19 13.08
N PRO A 98 1.78 -5.14 13.22
CA PRO A 98 0.89 -4.80 12.13
C PRO A 98 0.93 -3.31 11.74
N ASN A 99 1.58 -2.44 12.51
CA ASN A 99 1.69 -1.03 12.17
C ASN A 99 2.61 -0.85 10.96
N ILE A 100 2.05 -0.33 9.88
CA ILE A 100 2.74 -0.09 8.62
C ILE A 100 2.45 1.31 8.09
N SER A 101 3.30 1.76 7.18
CA SER A 101 3.08 2.99 6.42
C SER A 101 3.31 2.76 4.93
N MET A 102 2.55 3.47 4.12
CA MET A 102 2.72 3.54 2.68
C MET A 102 3.02 4.98 2.26
N CYS A 103 3.90 5.15 1.27
CA CYS A 103 4.19 6.45 0.68
C CYS A 103 4.21 6.35 -0.84
N PHE A 104 3.24 7.00 -1.49
CA PHE A 104 3.25 7.26 -2.93
C PHE A 104 3.99 8.56 -3.18
N HIS A 105 4.77 8.62 -4.26
CA HIS A 105 5.41 9.84 -4.72
C HIS A 105 5.32 9.92 -6.25
N TRP A 106 4.36 10.69 -6.73
CA TRP A 106 4.12 10.94 -8.15
C TRP A 106 4.85 12.22 -8.58
N LYS A 107 6.03 12.04 -9.16
CA LYS A 107 6.90 13.15 -9.51
C LYS A 107 6.35 14.01 -10.62
N SER A 108 5.65 13.41 -11.59
CA SER A 108 5.00 14.13 -12.68
C SER A 108 3.92 15.10 -12.21
N LEU A 109 3.33 14.82 -11.03
CA LEU A 109 2.26 15.63 -10.43
C LEU A 109 2.76 16.47 -9.26
N LEU A 110 4.02 16.36 -8.86
CA LEU A 110 4.57 17.01 -7.66
C LEU A 110 3.78 16.66 -6.39
N ARG A 111 3.26 15.43 -6.32
CA ARG A 111 2.35 14.98 -5.25
C ARG A 111 2.91 13.78 -4.49
N GLN A 112 2.64 13.78 -3.19
CA GLN A 112 2.92 12.64 -2.31
C GLN A 112 1.68 12.29 -1.49
N ILE A 113 1.47 11.00 -1.23
CA ILE A 113 0.44 10.54 -0.31
C ILE A 113 1.09 9.62 0.72
N ARG A 114 0.88 9.92 2.00
CA ARG A 114 1.31 9.07 3.11
C ARG A 114 0.08 8.45 3.77
N ILE A 115 0.14 7.15 4.00
CA ILE A 115 -0.94 6.38 4.62
C ILE A 115 -0.34 5.62 5.78
N GLU A 116 -0.88 5.81 6.99
CA GLU A 116 -0.42 5.13 8.20
C GLU A 116 -1.58 4.37 8.83
N GLY A 117 -1.33 3.15 9.28
CA GLY A 117 -2.37 2.34 9.89
C GLY A 117 -1.92 0.93 10.23
N ALA A 118 -2.88 0.06 10.46
CA ALA A 118 -2.65 -1.35 10.77
C ALA A 118 -2.93 -2.24 9.57
N ALA A 119 -2.07 -3.23 9.37
CA ALA A 119 -2.26 -4.26 8.37
C ALA A 119 -3.12 -5.39 8.92
N GLU A 120 -4.11 -5.83 8.16
CA GLU A 120 -4.83 -7.09 8.38
C GLU A 120 -4.71 -7.98 7.15
N GLN A 121 -4.79 -9.29 7.35
CA GLN A 121 -4.78 -10.23 6.23
C GLN A 121 -6.10 -10.14 5.48
N VAL A 122 -6.05 -10.14 4.15
CA VAL A 122 -7.25 -10.28 3.32
C VAL A 122 -7.83 -11.69 3.45
N SER A 123 -9.10 -11.87 3.10
CA SER A 123 -9.74 -13.18 3.12
C SER A 123 -9.07 -14.15 2.13
N ASP A 124 -9.17 -15.44 2.39
CA ASP A 124 -8.66 -16.44 1.45
C ASP A 124 -9.36 -16.36 0.10
N THR A 125 -10.66 -16.08 0.07
CA THR A 125 -11.41 -15.87 -1.18
C THR A 125 -10.83 -14.72 -2.00
N GLU A 126 -10.62 -13.56 -1.38
CA GLU A 126 -10.01 -12.40 -2.05
C GLU A 126 -8.58 -12.70 -2.55
N ALA A 127 -7.81 -13.43 -1.74
CA ALA A 127 -6.46 -13.82 -2.11
C ALA A 127 -6.45 -14.82 -3.28
N ASP A 128 -7.38 -15.79 -3.31
CA ASP A 128 -7.49 -16.79 -4.37
C ASP A 128 -7.96 -16.16 -5.69
N GLU A 129 -8.95 -15.26 -5.63
CA GLU A 129 -9.42 -14.50 -6.79
C GLU A 129 -8.29 -13.69 -7.42
N TYR A 130 -7.59 -12.91 -6.62
CA TYR A 130 -6.47 -12.13 -7.15
C TYR A 130 -5.32 -13.03 -7.63
N TYR A 131 -5.01 -14.13 -6.93
CA TYR A 131 -3.95 -15.04 -7.34
C TYR A 131 -4.25 -15.68 -8.70
N SER A 132 -5.49 -16.11 -8.93
CA SER A 132 -5.93 -16.72 -10.19
C SER A 132 -5.88 -15.76 -11.38
N SER A 133 -6.09 -14.46 -11.16
CA SER A 133 -6.00 -13.42 -12.19
C SER A 133 -4.55 -13.10 -12.64
N ARG A 134 -3.55 -13.57 -11.90
CA ARG A 134 -2.13 -13.34 -12.22
C ARG A 134 -1.68 -14.20 -13.41
N LYS A 135 -0.70 -13.68 -14.17
CA LYS A 135 -0.03 -14.43 -15.23
C LYS A 135 0.56 -15.73 -14.67
N TYR A 136 0.55 -16.79 -15.48
CA TYR A 136 1.07 -18.11 -15.11
C TYR A 136 2.48 -18.05 -14.53
N GLU A 137 3.40 -17.33 -15.18
CA GLU A 137 4.78 -17.19 -14.70
C GLU A 137 4.87 -16.55 -13.31
N SER A 138 4.00 -15.59 -13.02
CA SER A 138 3.94 -14.95 -11.72
C SER A 138 3.37 -15.87 -10.63
N ARG A 139 2.46 -16.78 -11.00
CA ARG A 139 1.93 -17.81 -10.11
C ARG A 139 2.99 -18.88 -9.81
N ILE A 140 3.71 -19.34 -10.83
CA ILE A 140 4.85 -20.26 -10.67
C ILE A 140 5.96 -19.60 -9.83
N GLY A 141 6.27 -18.33 -10.08
CA GLY A 141 7.25 -17.58 -9.28
C GLY A 141 6.92 -17.50 -7.79
N ALA A 142 5.62 -17.44 -7.43
CA ALA A 142 5.20 -17.46 -6.03
C ALA A 142 5.48 -18.80 -5.33
N TRP A 143 5.47 -19.90 -6.05
CA TRP A 143 5.88 -21.22 -5.54
C TRP A 143 7.40 -21.39 -5.51
N ALA A 144 8.08 -20.92 -6.54
CA ALA A 144 9.49 -21.19 -6.75
C ALA A 144 10.43 -20.32 -5.89
N SER A 145 9.97 -19.15 -5.44
CA SER A 145 10.80 -18.17 -4.75
C SER A 145 10.61 -18.20 -3.23
N ASN A 146 11.69 -18.50 -2.50
CA ASN A 146 11.79 -18.22 -1.08
C ASN A 146 12.17 -16.75 -0.87
N GLN A 147 11.21 -15.84 -1.01
CA GLN A 147 11.44 -14.40 -0.98
C GLN A 147 12.16 -13.96 0.32
N SER A 148 13.22 -13.15 0.17
CA SER A 148 14.09 -12.65 1.25
C SER A 148 14.99 -13.70 1.90
N SER A 149 15.14 -14.87 1.28
CA SER A 149 16.13 -15.87 1.68
C SER A 149 17.35 -15.82 0.75
N GLU A 150 18.52 -16.13 1.31
CA GLU A 150 19.72 -16.32 0.52
C GLU A 150 19.59 -17.55 -0.39
N ILE A 151 20.16 -17.47 -1.58
CA ILE A 151 20.27 -18.58 -2.51
C ILE A 151 21.75 -18.81 -2.82
N SER A 152 22.18 -20.06 -2.97
CA SER A 152 23.57 -20.42 -3.25
C SER A 152 24.02 -19.90 -4.61
N ASN A 153 23.12 -19.94 -5.59
CA ASN A 153 23.36 -19.46 -6.94
C ASN A 153 22.05 -19.32 -7.72
N ARG A 154 22.13 -18.66 -8.88
CA ARG A 154 20.96 -18.41 -9.75
C ARG A 154 20.34 -19.72 -10.29
N LYS A 155 21.14 -20.78 -10.43
CA LYS A 155 20.67 -22.07 -10.94
C LYS A 155 19.63 -22.69 -10.04
N GLU A 156 19.77 -22.55 -8.71
CA GLU A 156 18.80 -23.04 -7.72
C GLU A 156 17.39 -22.49 -8.00
N LEU A 157 17.26 -21.16 -8.20
CA LEU A 157 15.98 -20.55 -8.54
C LEU A 157 15.45 -21.03 -9.91
N THR A 158 16.31 -21.14 -10.90
CA THR A 158 15.93 -21.60 -12.24
C THR A 158 15.42 -23.05 -12.20
N ASP A 159 16.08 -23.92 -11.47
CA ASP A 159 15.68 -25.30 -11.30
C ASP A 159 14.35 -25.42 -10.51
N SER A 160 14.18 -24.60 -9.47
CA SER A 160 12.91 -24.49 -8.74
C SER A 160 11.75 -24.09 -9.67
N ILE A 161 11.95 -23.06 -10.50
CA ILE A 161 10.94 -22.63 -11.49
C ILE A 161 10.58 -23.78 -12.44
N ARG A 162 11.60 -24.51 -12.96
CA ARG A 162 11.39 -25.64 -13.86
C ARG A 162 10.58 -26.75 -13.17
N ASN A 163 10.91 -27.08 -11.94
CA ASN A 163 10.23 -28.10 -11.16
C ASN A 163 8.74 -27.74 -10.94
N PHE A 164 8.45 -26.48 -10.57
CA PHE A 164 7.05 -26.07 -10.40
C PHE A 164 6.29 -25.95 -11.71
N LYS A 165 6.94 -25.60 -12.83
CA LYS A 165 6.31 -25.69 -14.16
C LYS A 165 5.96 -27.12 -14.52
N SER A 166 6.82 -28.09 -14.21
CA SER A 166 6.54 -29.53 -14.43
C SER A 166 5.43 -30.05 -13.51
N LYS A 167 5.38 -29.54 -12.27
CA LYS A 167 4.34 -29.91 -11.29
C LYS A 167 2.94 -29.35 -11.67
N TYR A 168 2.91 -28.16 -12.25
CA TYR A 168 1.70 -27.44 -12.65
C TYR A 168 1.73 -27.08 -14.14
N PRO A 169 1.67 -28.07 -15.04
CA PRO A 169 1.78 -27.84 -16.48
C PRO A 169 0.58 -27.10 -17.04
N GLU A 170 -0.59 -27.28 -16.41
CA GLU A 170 -1.82 -26.61 -16.82
C GLU A 170 -1.86 -25.18 -16.30
N GLN A 171 -1.79 -24.23 -17.22
CA GLN A 171 -1.68 -22.79 -16.88
C GLN A 171 -2.86 -22.29 -16.02
N ASN A 172 -4.03 -22.87 -16.17
CA ASN A 172 -5.22 -22.44 -15.42
C ASN A 172 -5.36 -23.11 -14.05
N ASN A 173 -4.54 -24.12 -13.73
CA ASN A 173 -4.67 -24.93 -12.52
C ASN A 173 -3.43 -24.84 -11.60
N VAL A 174 -2.96 -23.63 -11.33
CA VAL A 174 -1.88 -23.39 -10.36
C VAL A 174 -2.50 -22.87 -9.06
N PRO A 175 -2.58 -23.69 -8.00
CA PRO A 175 -3.18 -23.27 -6.73
C PRO A 175 -2.32 -22.20 -6.04
N ARG A 176 -2.94 -21.37 -5.22
CA ARG A 176 -2.22 -20.39 -4.40
C ARG A 176 -1.41 -21.11 -3.30
N PRO A 177 -0.10 -20.81 -3.16
CA PRO A 177 0.66 -21.34 -2.04
C PRO A 177 0.21 -20.71 -0.71
N LYS A 178 0.18 -21.49 0.36
CA LYS A 178 -0.28 -21.05 1.69
C LYS A 178 0.49 -19.84 2.25
N HIS A 179 1.75 -19.68 1.83
CA HIS A 179 2.58 -18.56 2.25
C HIS A 179 2.42 -17.29 1.40
N TRP A 180 1.51 -17.28 0.43
CA TRP A 180 1.27 -16.13 -0.42
C TRP A 180 -0.16 -15.64 -0.23
N SER A 181 -0.33 -14.39 0.17
CA SER A 181 -1.63 -13.74 0.36
C SER A 181 -1.48 -12.22 0.34
N GLY A 182 -2.56 -11.50 0.64
CA GLY A 182 -2.62 -10.05 0.70
C GLY A 182 -2.65 -9.50 2.12
N TRP A 183 -2.15 -8.29 2.24
CA TRP A 183 -2.34 -7.42 3.39
C TRP A 183 -3.17 -6.21 2.98
N ARG A 184 -4.14 -5.87 3.80
CA ARG A 184 -4.93 -4.64 3.73
C ARG A 184 -4.44 -3.67 4.81
N LEU A 185 -3.94 -2.51 4.41
CA LEU A 185 -3.69 -1.43 5.35
C LEU A 185 -5.01 -0.71 5.64
N LYS A 186 -5.50 -0.83 6.86
CA LYS A 186 -6.62 -0.01 7.39
C LYS A 186 -6.06 1.34 7.84
N PRO A 187 -6.39 2.45 7.17
CA PRO A 187 -5.77 3.72 7.47
C PRO A 187 -6.25 4.30 8.80
N ARG A 188 -5.31 4.69 9.64
CA ARG A 188 -5.50 5.56 10.79
C ARG A 188 -5.34 7.03 10.39
N SER A 189 -4.45 7.29 9.43
CA SER A 189 -4.29 8.61 8.82
C SER A 189 -3.93 8.50 7.34
N VAL A 190 -4.41 9.49 6.56
CA VAL A 190 -4.03 9.70 5.16
C VAL A 190 -3.63 11.16 5.00
N GLU A 191 -2.41 11.42 4.59
CA GLU A 191 -1.89 12.76 4.33
C GLU A 191 -1.61 12.91 2.84
N PHE A 192 -2.22 13.91 2.23
CA PHE A 192 -1.95 14.37 0.89
C PHE A 192 -1.00 15.56 0.96
N TRP A 193 0.03 15.55 0.14
CA TRP A 193 1.04 16.59 0.08
C TRP A 193 1.25 17.04 -1.36
N LEU A 194 1.31 18.34 -1.56
CA LEU A 194 1.58 19.00 -2.83
C LEU A 194 2.84 19.84 -2.70
N ASP A 195 3.74 19.72 -3.68
CA ASP A 195 4.93 20.56 -3.74
C ASP A 195 4.54 22.02 -4.03
N GLY A 196 5.15 22.95 -3.34
CA GLY A 196 4.92 24.38 -3.45
C GLY A 196 6.20 25.14 -3.65
N GLU A 197 6.08 26.30 -4.31
CA GLU A 197 7.21 27.21 -4.50
C GLU A 197 7.84 27.60 -3.17
N PHE A 198 9.14 27.89 -3.19
CA PHE A 198 9.93 28.29 -2.02
C PHE A 198 9.90 27.29 -0.86
N ARG A 199 9.57 26.00 -1.12
CA ARG A 199 9.38 24.94 -0.13
C ARG A 199 8.20 25.17 0.82
N ILE A 200 7.26 26.00 0.44
CA ILE A 200 5.99 26.19 1.14
C ILE A 200 5.00 25.15 0.57
N HIS A 201 5.02 23.96 1.16
CA HIS A 201 4.24 22.82 0.70
C HIS A 201 2.87 22.81 1.34
N GLU A 202 1.88 22.33 0.58
CA GLU A 202 0.52 22.19 1.05
C GLU A 202 0.25 20.78 1.56
N ARG A 203 -0.56 20.70 2.61
CA ARG A 203 -0.91 19.41 3.22
C ARG A 203 -2.36 19.37 3.63
N LEU A 204 -3.01 18.26 3.28
CA LEU A 204 -4.32 17.90 3.75
C LEU A 204 -4.24 16.55 4.44
N LYS A 205 -4.64 16.50 5.72
CA LYS A 205 -4.58 15.26 6.50
C LYS A 205 -5.97 14.86 6.96
N TYR A 206 -6.28 13.60 6.75
CA TYR A 206 -7.47 12.93 7.28
C TYR A 206 -7.07 12.00 8.42
N LEU A 207 -7.85 12.02 9.51
CA LEU A 207 -7.69 11.11 10.64
C LEU A 207 -8.93 10.26 10.81
N SER A 208 -8.75 8.96 11.01
CA SER A 208 -9.84 8.04 11.32
C SER A 208 -10.34 8.26 12.76
N LEU A 209 -11.63 8.50 12.93
CA LEU A 209 -12.24 8.66 14.24
C LEU A 209 -12.28 7.37 15.05
N ILE A 210 -12.25 6.21 14.40
CA ILE A 210 -12.29 4.89 15.06
C ILE A 210 -11.03 4.63 15.91
N HIS A 211 -9.93 5.37 15.64
CA HIS A 211 -8.65 5.19 16.30
C HIS A 211 -8.24 6.35 17.23
N ILE A 212 -9.13 7.32 17.45
CA ILE A 212 -8.93 8.36 18.47
C ILE A 212 -9.35 7.72 19.80
N SER A 213 -8.41 7.13 20.52
CA SER A 213 -8.62 6.81 21.93
C SER A 213 -8.89 8.13 22.67
N GLU A 214 -9.95 8.16 23.49
CA GLU A 214 -10.19 9.30 24.38
C GLU A 214 -8.90 9.61 25.16
N PRO A 215 -8.54 10.90 25.35
CA PRO A 215 -7.40 11.24 26.18
C PRO A 215 -7.69 10.70 27.58
N THR A 216 -6.88 9.77 28.03
CA THR A 216 -6.84 9.36 29.44
C THR A 216 -6.57 10.60 30.28
N ARG A 217 -7.51 10.94 31.15
CA ARG A 217 -7.39 12.01 32.15
C ARG A 217 -6.25 11.71 33.10
#